data_f7e98bcc0c4903f69326df729606f853
#
_entry.id   f7e98bcc0c4903f69326df729606f853
#
_cell.length_a   1.000
_cell.length_b   1.000
_cell.length_c   1.000
_cell.angle_alpha   90.00
_cell.angle_beta   90.00
_cell.angle_gamma   90.00
#
_symmetry.space_group_name_H-M   'P 1'
#
loop_
_entity.id
_entity.type
_entity.pdbx_description
1 polymer ?
#
loop_
_entity_poly.entity_id
_entity_poly.type
_entity_poly.pdbx_seq_one_letter_code
_entity_poly.pdbx_strand_id
1 'polypeptide(L)'
;MKDSRITHVALLDDDALVLPEGLAHAWAFAQAASRPTLVGGHMFDAANPGTLYRLGEVLDRKRFTWASLPGTPTHTDLAHTSVSDHVWLGPTRSVDFQRWWMCLVPRAVVESIGMPMPFFTEWDDVEFGLRARAAGFRFRGASRGRRVASLRG
;
A
#
# COMPACT_ATOMS: atom_id res chain seq x y z
N MET A 1 -6.70 12.14 -17.25
CA MET A 1 -7.98 12.08 -16.48
C MET A 1 -8.81 13.30 -16.82
N LYS A 2 -10.00 13.10 -17.45
CA LYS A 2 -10.82 14.24 -17.93
C LYS A 2 -11.73 14.85 -16.87
N ASP A 3 -12.16 14.10 -15.85
CA ASP A 3 -13.04 14.60 -14.79
C ASP A 3 -12.22 15.28 -13.68
N SER A 4 -12.43 16.56 -13.48
CA SER A 4 -11.74 17.38 -12.47
C SER A 4 -12.12 17.03 -11.02
N ARG A 5 -13.22 16.31 -10.82
CA ARG A 5 -13.70 15.89 -9.49
C ARG A 5 -12.89 14.72 -8.94
N ILE A 6 -12.23 13.95 -9.79
CA ILE A 6 -11.39 12.83 -9.37
C ILE A 6 -10.10 13.38 -8.78
N THR A 7 -9.86 13.14 -7.51
CA THR A 7 -8.65 13.57 -6.78
C THR A 7 -7.67 12.43 -6.52
N HIS A 8 -8.15 11.20 -6.49
CA HIS A 8 -7.35 9.99 -6.28
C HIS A 8 -7.84 8.84 -7.17
N VAL A 9 -6.97 7.89 -7.41
CA VAL A 9 -7.26 6.61 -8.07
C VAL A 9 -6.90 5.49 -7.09
N ALA A 10 -7.76 4.51 -6.93
CA ALA A 10 -7.43 3.27 -6.23
C ALA A 10 -6.96 2.24 -7.27
N LEU A 11 -5.75 1.75 -7.09
CA LEU A 11 -5.22 0.60 -7.83
C LEU A 11 -5.44 -0.63 -6.97
N LEU A 12 -6.09 -1.63 -7.54
CA LEU A 12 -6.53 -2.83 -6.84
C LEU A 12 -6.23 -4.05 -7.72
N ASP A 13 -5.68 -5.11 -7.12
CA ASP A 13 -5.57 -6.41 -7.77
C ASP A 13 -6.98 -7.02 -7.92
N ASP A 14 -7.20 -7.79 -8.97
CA ASP A 14 -8.50 -8.40 -9.28
C ASP A 14 -8.86 -9.57 -8.34
N ASP A 15 -7.87 -10.11 -7.64
CA ASP A 15 -8.02 -11.15 -6.62
C ASP A 15 -8.01 -10.60 -5.17
N ALA A 16 -8.04 -9.28 -5.01
CA ALA A 16 -8.03 -8.64 -3.71
C ALA A 16 -9.43 -8.20 -3.26
N LEU A 17 -9.83 -8.60 -2.07
CA LEU A 17 -11.05 -8.11 -1.42
C LEU A 17 -10.71 -6.92 -0.51
N VAL A 18 -11.12 -5.73 -0.91
CA VAL A 18 -10.86 -4.51 -0.13
C VAL A 18 -11.98 -4.26 0.87
N LEU A 19 -11.62 -4.10 2.14
CA LEU A 19 -12.56 -3.73 3.18
C LEU A 19 -12.95 -2.25 3.03
N PRO A 20 -14.25 -1.90 3.01
CA PRO A 20 -14.71 -0.51 2.86
C PRO A 20 -14.10 0.44 3.89
N GLU A 21 -13.98 -0.01 5.14
CA GLU A 21 -13.37 0.74 6.22
C GLU A 21 -11.88 1.01 5.96
N GLY A 22 -11.19 0.04 5.34
CA GLY A 22 -9.79 0.17 4.92
C GLY A 22 -9.62 1.29 3.91
N LEU A 23 -10.46 1.32 2.89
CA LEU A 23 -10.44 2.37 1.88
C LEU A 23 -10.79 3.74 2.48
N ALA A 24 -11.79 3.81 3.36
CA ALA A 24 -12.16 5.04 4.06
C ALA A 24 -11.01 5.59 4.91
N HIS A 25 -10.26 4.73 5.61
CA HIS A 25 -9.08 5.13 6.38
C HIS A 25 -7.93 5.61 5.48
N ALA A 26 -7.67 4.90 4.37
CA ALA A 26 -6.66 5.33 3.40
C ALA A 26 -7.00 6.71 2.83
N TRP A 27 -8.27 6.94 2.51
CA TRP A 27 -8.78 8.24 2.07
C TRP A 27 -8.59 9.33 3.13
N ALA A 28 -9.04 9.09 4.36
CA ALA A 28 -8.89 10.05 5.46
C ALA A 28 -7.41 10.40 5.72
N PHE A 29 -6.52 9.39 5.64
CA PHE A 29 -5.09 9.60 5.76
C PHE A 29 -4.54 10.44 4.60
N ALA A 30 -4.94 10.16 3.37
CA ALA A 30 -4.51 10.92 2.20
C ALA A 30 -4.95 12.38 2.28
N GLN A 31 -6.16 12.65 2.78
CA GLN A 31 -6.67 14.01 2.99
C GLN A 31 -5.91 14.77 4.08
N ALA A 32 -5.47 14.09 5.13
CA ALA A 32 -4.70 14.68 6.23
C ALA A 32 -3.21 14.88 5.89
N ALA A 33 -2.73 14.32 4.79
CA ALA A 33 -1.34 14.44 4.39
C ALA A 33 -1.02 15.85 3.88
N SER A 34 0.08 16.44 4.34
CA SER A 34 0.51 17.81 3.97
C SER A 34 0.96 17.94 2.50
N ARG A 35 1.09 16.83 1.79
CA ARG A 35 1.48 16.74 0.37
C ARG A 35 0.94 15.47 -0.27
N PRO A 36 0.83 15.41 -1.61
CA PRO A 36 0.41 14.21 -2.31
C PRO A 36 1.21 12.99 -1.87
N THR A 37 0.54 12.00 -1.30
CA THR A 37 1.14 10.81 -0.70
C THR A 37 0.39 9.57 -1.18
N LEU A 38 1.11 8.59 -1.71
CA LEU A 38 0.53 7.30 -2.05
C LEU A 38 0.29 6.51 -0.76
N VAL A 39 -0.92 5.97 -0.60
CA VAL A 39 -1.31 5.25 0.61
C VAL A 39 -1.62 3.80 0.26
N GLY A 40 -0.80 2.89 0.77
CA GLY A 40 -0.99 1.46 0.58
C GLY A 40 -1.71 0.79 1.74
N GLY A 41 -2.48 -0.25 1.41
CA GLY A 41 -3.12 -1.12 2.39
C GLY A 41 -2.18 -2.20 2.91
N HIS A 42 -2.61 -2.83 4.00
CA HIS A 42 -1.99 -4.05 4.50
C HIS A 42 -2.71 -5.26 3.91
N MET A 43 -1.97 -6.31 3.59
CA MET A 43 -2.56 -7.55 3.10
C MET A 43 -2.75 -8.55 4.23
N PHE A 44 -3.97 -9.07 4.33
CA PHE A 44 -4.36 -10.14 5.24
C PHE A 44 -4.75 -11.39 4.45
N ASP A 45 -4.65 -12.54 5.09
CA ASP A 45 -5.09 -13.81 4.54
C ASP A 45 -6.63 -13.87 4.54
N ALA A 46 -7.24 -14.20 3.40
CA ALA A 46 -8.70 -14.28 3.29
C ALA A 46 -9.28 -15.48 4.06
N ALA A 47 -8.55 -16.59 4.13
CA ALA A 47 -8.97 -17.75 4.91
C ALA A 47 -8.84 -17.52 6.42
N ASN A 48 -7.89 -16.68 6.83
CA ASN A 48 -7.62 -16.31 8.22
C ASN A 48 -7.50 -14.79 8.37
N PRO A 49 -8.62 -14.04 8.38
CA PRO A 49 -8.59 -12.58 8.35
C PRO A 49 -7.90 -11.89 9.54
N GLY A 50 -7.53 -12.65 10.56
CA GLY A 50 -6.67 -12.21 11.67
C GLY A 50 -5.18 -12.25 11.35
N THR A 51 -4.77 -12.97 10.29
CA THR A 51 -3.37 -13.16 9.94
C THR A 51 -2.93 -12.08 8.95
N LEU A 52 -2.02 -11.23 9.41
CA LEU A 52 -1.35 -10.26 8.55
C LEU A 52 -0.35 -10.98 7.65
N TYR A 53 -0.54 -10.89 6.34
CA TYR A 53 0.39 -11.45 5.37
C TYR A 53 1.58 -10.53 5.15
N ARG A 54 1.35 -9.24 4.82
CA ARG A 54 2.40 -8.23 4.60
C ARG A 54 1.91 -6.81 4.86
N LEU A 55 2.85 -5.92 5.22
CA LEU A 55 2.61 -4.50 5.44
C LEU A 55 3.01 -3.62 4.26
N GLY A 56 4.07 -3.94 3.59
CA GLY A 56 4.67 -3.17 2.53
C GLY A 56 6.01 -3.78 2.16
N GLU A 57 6.59 -3.32 1.08
CA GLU A 57 7.76 -3.97 0.51
C GLU A 57 8.85 -2.96 0.14
N VAL A 58 10.07 -3.47 0.10
CA VAL A 58 11.26 -2.76 -0.37
C VAL A 58 11.92 -3.55 -1.48
N LEU A 59 12.61 -2.85 -2.37
CA LEU A 59 13.35 -3.48 -3.46
C LEU A 59 14.78 -3.80 -3.00
N ASP A 60 15.15 -5.08 -3.03
CA ASP A 60 16.55 -5.50 -2.98
C ASP A 60 17.18 -5.27 -4.37
N ARG A 61 17.83 -4.13 -4.54
CA ARG A 61 18.44 -3.74 -5.82
C ARG A 61 19.61 -4.61 -6.23
N LYS A 62 20.22 -5.34 -5.29
CA LYS A 62 21.35 -6.24 -5.60
C LYS A 62 20.86 -7.56 -6.20
N ARG A 63 19.72 -8.05 -5.71
CA ARG A 63 19.15 -9.32 -6.16
C ARG A 63 18.04 -9.17 -7.18
N PHE A 64 17.62 -7.94 -7.45
CA PHE A 64 16.45 -7.67 -8.31
C PHE A 64 15.21 -8.43 -7.82
N THR A 65 14.96 -8.37 -6.53
CA THR A 65 13.79 -8.97 -5.90
C THR A 65 13.21 -8.04 -4.86
N TRP A 66 11.99 -8.27 -4.46
CA TRP A 66 11.35 -7.54 -3.37
C TRP A 66 11.46 -8.32 -2.07
N ALA A 67 11.43 -7.61 -0.97
CA ALA A 67 11.43 -8.16 0.38
C ALA A 67 10.45 -7.39 1.26
N SER A 68 9.97 -8.06 2.28
CA SER A 68 9.20 -7.38 3.33
C SER A 68 10.02 -6.28 3.97
N LEU A 69 9.34 -5.26 4.45
CA LEU A 69 9.98 -4.15 5.14
C LEU A 69 10.83 -4.68 6.32
N PRO A 70 12.11 -4.28 6.43
CA PRO A 70 12.98 -4.79 7.49
C PRO A 70 12.37 -4.61 8.88
N GLY A 71 12.43 -5.67 9.69
CA GLY A 71 11.88 -5.68 11.04
C GLY A 71 10.34 -5.76 11.10
N THR A 72 9.69 -6.12 9.99
CA THR A 72 8.27 -6.47 9.99
C THR A 72 8.13 -7.98 9.76
N PRO A 73 7.45 -8.69 10.64
CA PRO A 73 7.17 -10.11 10.43
C PRO A 73 6.14 -10.27 9.29
N THR A 74 6.16 -11.42 8.66
CA THR A 74 5.14 -11.85 7.70
C THR A 74 4.34 -13.00 8.31
N HIS A 75 3.12 -13.23 7.83
CA HIS A 75 2.23 -14.30 8.30
C HIS A 75 2.02 -14.25 9.82
N THR A 76 1.75 -13.05 10.35
CA THR A 76 1.59 -12.84 11.79
C THR A 76 0.11 -12.91 12.17
N ASP A 77 -0.22 -13.80 13.11
CA ASP A 77 -1.57 -13.83 13.69
C ASP A 77 -1.76 -12.64 14.63
N LEU A 78 -2.71 -11.80 14.29
CA LEU A 78 -3.13 -10.63 15.07
C LEU A 78 -4.54 -10.80 15.67
N ALA A 79 -5.15 -11.99 15.53
CA ALA A 79 -6.53 -12.21 15.95
C ALA A 79 -6.69 -12.08 17.48
N HIS A 80 -5.66 -12.42 18.23
CA HIS A 80 -5.69 -12.51 19.69
C HIS A 80 -4.73 -11.50 20.37
N THR A 81 -4.19 -10.53 19.63
CA THR A 81 -3.24 -9.56 20.15
C THR A 81 -3.73 -8.15 19.89
N SER A 82 -3.32 -7.20 20.73
CA SER A 82 -3.58 -5.78 20.49
C SER A 82 -2.60 -5.20 19.47
N VAL A 83 -3.05 -4.26 18.66
CA VAL A 83 -2.18 -3.49 17.75
C VAL A 83 -1.05 -2.80 18.53
N SER A 84 -1.31 -2.38 19.78
CA SER A 84 -0.32 -1.77 20.66
C SER A 84 0.81 -2.69 21.07
N ASP A 85 0.61 -4.01 21.01
CA ASP A 85 1.63 -5.01 21.36
C ASP A 85 2.68 -5.16 20.23
N HIS A 86 2.40 -4.58 19.08
CA HIS A 86 3.23 -4.67 17.88
C HIS A 86 3.82 -3.31 17.51
N VAL A 87 4.96 -2.97 18.11
CA VAL A 87 5.66 -1.69 17.87
C VAL A 87 5.91 -1.41 16.39
N TRP A 88 6.10 -2.46 15.57
CA TRP A 88 6.31 -2.36 14.14
C TRP A 88 5.04 -1.95 13.34
N LEU A 89 3.84 -2.03 13.93
CA LEU A 89 2.60 -1.51 13.35
C LEU A 89 2.42 0.01 13.59
N GLY A 90 3.14 0.58 14.55
CA GLY A 90 2.91 1.96 15.01
C GLY A 90 3.37 3.05 14.05
N PRO A 91 4.63 3.08 13.59
CA PRO A 91 5.12 4.16 12.77
C PRO A 91 4.79 3.95 11.29
N THR A 92 4.37 5.04 10.63
CA THR A 92 4.31 5.08 9.17
C THR A 92 5.72 4.94 8.61
N ARG A 93 6.06 3.78 8.10
CA ARG A 93 7.36 3.53 7.49
C ARG A 93 7.35 3.89 6.01
N SER A 94 8.50 4.38 5.52
CA SER A 94 8.71 4.56 4.09
C SER A 94 8.97 3.22 3.44
N VAL A 95 8.23 2.90 2.41
CA VAL A 95 8.42 1.74 1.55
C VAL A 95 8.91 2.18 0.17
N ASP A 96 9.48 1.27 -0.61
CA ASP A 96 9.93 1.61 -1.96
C ASP A 96 8.77 1.69 -2.95
N PHE A 97 7.78 0.85 -2.75
CA PHE A 97 6.54 0.79 -3.53
C PHE A 97 5.42 0.21 -2.67
N GLN A 98 4.20 0.25 -3.20
CA GLN A 98 3.04 -0.42 -2.62
C GLN A 98 2.45 -1.35 -3.67
N ARG A 99 2.21 -2.58 -3.26
CA ARG A 99 1.49 -3.54 -4.07
C ARG A 99 0.05 -3.09 -4.31
N TRP A 100 -0.51 -3.53 -5.40
CA TRP A 100 -1.87 -3.14 -5.75
C TRP A 100 -2.96 -4.03 -5.16
N TRP A 101 -2.65 -4.83 -4.16
CA TRP A 101 -3.73 -5.36 -3.32
C TRP A 101 -4.60 -4.21 -2.74
N MET A 102 -4.03 -3.05 -2.49
CA MET A 102 -4.69 -1.76 -2.39
C MET A 102 -3.66 -0.63 -2.37
N CYS A 103 -3.72 0.26 -3.35
CA CYS A 103 -2.91 1.48 -3.35
C CYS A 103 -3.77 2.67 -3.78
N LEU A 104 -3.94 3.64 -2.88
CA LEU A 104 -4.60 4.91 -3.18
C LEU A 104 -3.57 5.91 -3.70
N VAL A 105 -3.72 6.32 -4.94
CA VAL A 105 -2.78 7.17 -5.67
C VAL A 105 -3.39 8.56 -5.89
N PRO A 106 -2.74 9.65 -5.42
CA PRO A 106 -3.18 11.00 -5.74
C PRO A 106 -3.14 11.28 -7.25
N ARG A 107 -4.13 11.98 -7.74
CA ARG A 107 -4.18 12.43 -9.15
C ARG A 107 -2.90 13.12 -9.61
N ALA A 108 -2.31 13.96 -8.74
CA ALA A 108 -1.07 14.67 -9.02
C ALA A 108 0.10 13.73 -9.36
N VAL A 109 0.13 12.51 -8.80
CA VAL A 109 1.14 11.49 -9.15
C VAL A 109 0.93 11.06 -10.59
N VAL A 110 -0.28 10.65 -10.95
CA VAL A 110 -0.61 10.20 -12.31
C VAL A 110 -0.36 11.31 -13.35
N GLU A 111 -0.67 12.55 -13.03
CA GLU A 111 -0.41 13.69 -13.90
C GLU A 111 1.09 13.97 -14.07
N SER A 112 1.88 13.70 -13.05
CA SER A 112 3.33 13.93 -13.08
C SER A 112 4.11 12.83 -13.80
N ILE A 113 3.77 11.55 -13.55
CA ILE A 113 4.57 10.41 -14.04
C ILE A 113 3.83 9.53 -15.05
N GLY A 114 2.57 9.83 -15.37
CA GLY A 114 1.74 9.02 -16.25
C GLY A 114 1.12 7.80 -15.54
N MET A 115 0.45 6.98 -16.33
CA MET A 115 -0.13 5.71 -15.88
C MET A 115 0.95 4.66 -15.65
N PRO A 116 0.65 3.59 -14.88
CA PRO A 116 1.52 2.42 -14.79
C PRO A 116 1.83 1.84 -16.19
N MET A 117 3.03 1.30 -16.36
CA MET A 117 3.37 0.56 -17.56
C MET A 117 2.63 -0.78 -17.59
N PRO A 118 2.10 -1.20 -18.73
CA PRO A 118 1.34 -2.44 -18.84
C PRO A 118 2.27 -3.65 -18.90
N PHE A 119 2.89 -4.01 -17.80
CA PHE A 119 3.59 -5.29 -17.67
C PHE A 119 2.57 -6.42 -17.61
N PHE A 120 2.92 -7.55 -18.19
CA PHE A 120 1.95 -8.62 -18.40
C PHE A 120 1.58 -9.39 -17.12
N THR A 121 2.52 -9.56 -16.19
CA THR A 121 2.29 -10.42 -15.01
C THR A 121 2.73 -9.81 -13.68
N GLU A 122 3.84 -9.10 -13.64
CA GLU A 122 4.44 -8.59 -12.41
C GLU A 122 5.29 -7.34 -12.70
N TRP A 123 5.70 -6.63 -11.66
CA TRP A 123 6.60 -5.48 -11.69
C TRP A 123 5.96 -4.13 -12.05
N ASP A 124 4.71 -4.06 -12.42
CA ASP A 124 4.00 -2.83 -12.74
C ASP A 124 3.86 -1.92 -11.50
N ASP A 125 3.56 -2.50 -10.35
CA ASP A 125 3.53 -1.84 -9.05
C ASP A 125 4.93 -1.35 -8.61
N VAL A 126 5.95 -2.17 -8.82
CA VAL A 126 7.35 -1.82 -8.52
C VAL A 126 7.82 -0.68 -9.42
N GLU A 127 7.64 -0.80 -10.75
CA GLU A 127 8.02 0.21 -11.73
C GLU A 127 7.37 1.56 -11.42
N PHE A 128 6.05 1.55 -11.25
CA PHE A 128 5.28 2.74 -10.93
C PHE A 128 5.75 3.36 -9.60
N GLY A 129 5.98 2.52 -8.59
CA GLY A 129 6.48 2.94 -7.29
C GLY A 129 7.84 3.60 -7.36
N LEU A 130 8.79 3.01 -8.08
CA LEU A 130 10.13 3.57 -8.24
C LEU A 130 10.11 4.88 -9.01
N ARG A 131 9.29 4.99 -10.05
CA ARG A 131 9.08 6.21 -10.83
C ARG A 131 8.46 7.32 -9.99
N ALA A 132 7.44 7.01 -9.17
CA ALA A 132 6.84 7.95 -8.24
C ALA A 132 7.86 8.46 -7.19
N ARG A 133 8.69 7.57 -6.64
CA ARG A 133 9.78 7.98 -5.73
C ARG A 133 10.82 8.87 -6.40
N ALA A 134 11.23 8.54 -7.61
CA ALA A 134 12.18 9.34 -8.38
C ALA A 134 11.63 10.76 -8.65
N ALA A 135 10.31 10.89 -8.82
CA ALA A 135 9.61 12.17 -8.93
C ALA A 135 9.37 12.88 -7.57
N GLY A 136 9.86 12.34 -6.45
CA GLY A 136 9.79 12.95 -5.12
C GLY A 136 8.50 12.66 -4.34
N PHE A 137 7.62 11.81 -4.83
CA PHE A 137 6.43 11.39 -4.10
C PHE A 137 6.77 10.41 -2.98
N ARG A 138 5.91 10.37 -1.97
CA ARG A 138 6.09 9.51 -0.79
C ARG A 138 5.05 8.41 -0.75
N PHE A 139 5.49 7.27 -0.24
CA PHE A 139 4.62 6.17 0.11
C PHE A 139 4.43 6.10 1.62
N ARG A 140 3.22 5.74 2.04
CA ARG A 140 2.89 5.45 3.42
C ARG A 140 1.98 4.22 3.48
N GLY A 141 2.32 3.28 4.34
CA GLY A 141 1.37 2.29 4.80
C GLY A 141 0.32 2.96 5.69
N ALA A 142 -0.94 2.70 5.45
CA ALA A 142 -2.00 3.25 6.29
C ALA A 142 -2.06 2.50 7.63
N SER A 143 -1.14 2.83 8.53
CA SER A 143 -1.10 2.26 9.88
C SER A 143 -1.27 3.33 10.92
N ARG A 144 -2.44 3.40 11.49
CA ARG A 144 -2.70 3.80 12.88
C ARG A 144 -3.93 3.05 13.36
N GLY A 145 -3.71 1.90 13.99
CA GLY A 145 -4.71 1.26 14.85
C GLY A 145 -5.98 0.70 14.22
N ARG A 146 -6.14 0.77 12.88
CA ARG A 146 -7.31 0.20 12.18
C ARG A 146 -6.89 -0.49 10.89
N ARG A 147 -7.53 -1.61 10.60
CA ARG A 147 -7.19 -2.48 9.48
C ARG A 147 -7.50 -1.78 8.15
N VAL A 148 -6.47 -1.32 7.46
CA VAL A 148 -6.55 -1.09 6.01
C VAL A 148 -6.17 -2.42 5.39
N ALA A 149 -7.16 -3.21 5.06
CA ALA A 149 -6.96 -4.59 4.69
C ALA A 149 -7.44 -4.85 3.27
N SER A 150 -6.64 -5.54 2.53
CA SER A 150 -7.02 -6.34 1.39
C SER A 150 -6.89 -7.80 1.82
N LEU A 151 -7.81 -8.64 1.41
CA LEU A 151 -7.80 -10.08 1.64
C LEU A 151 -7.49 -10.75 0.31
N ARG A 152 -6.54 -11.70 0.34
CA ARG A 152 -6.21 -12.53 -0.81
C ARG A 152 -6.53 -13.99 -0.47
N GLY A 153 -7.26 -14.66 -1.37
CA GLY A 153 -7.56 -16.08 -1.29
C GLY A 153 -6.44 -16.95 -1.85
#